data_934bd927178908c791c122a51616bbe7
#
_entry.id   934bd927178908c791c122a51616bbe7
#
_cell.length_a   1.000
_cell.length_b   1.000
_cell.length_c   1.000
_cell.angle_alpha   90.00
_cell.angle_beta   90.00
_cell.angle_gamma   90.00
#
_symmetry.space_group_name_H-M   'P 1'
#
loop_
_entity.id
_entity.type
_entity.pdbx_description
1 polymer ?
#
loop_
_entity_poly.entity_id
_entity_poly.type
_entity_poly.pdbx_seq_one_letter_code
_entity_poly.pdbx_strand_id
1 'polypeptide(L)'
;VVAWIAATLFVLLYLLPLGLFRIPAVQKEAASRVAGLLTEIFDSPVQLERVELISWTNVEAHRVVVLDTAGRRMLTADRLIGGISLSDLITQQEVRITSARLFEADLRLIRDPKTGRLNIQHTIDHLSKPKSSSKSIPVDINSIIIRDMRLSLSEAERERLVINKLSTRVRRLRFSKGYIGGAIDELSFTTDKGFTLSSLTGQGELQGSLLTLSNLQLSLPKSSLSIPIARLETQRKGLALLEELELGDTQLTLSDLSIL
;
A
#
# COMPACT_ATOMS: atom_id res chain seq x y z
N VAL A 1 18.51 43.77 -11.50
CA VAL A 1 18.75 42.80 -12.61
C VAL A 1 18.82 41.38 -12.06
N VAL A 2 19.73 41.07 -11.12
CA VAL A 2 19.91 39.70 -10.59
C VAL A 2 18.61 39.11 -9.98
N ALA A 3 17.86 39.90 -9.20
CA ALA A 3 16.57 39.47 -8.61
C ALA A 3 15.51 39.16 -9.68
N TRP A 4 15.46 39.93 -10.76
CA TRP A 4 14.56 39.70 -11.88
C TRP A 4 14.93 38.44 -12.66
N ILE A 5 16.23 38.20 -12.88
CA ILE A 5 16.70 36.96 -13.53
C ILE A 5 16.37 35.75 -12.65
N ALA A 6 16.65 35.84 -11.36
CA ALA A 6 16.30 34.76 -10.40
C ALA A 6 14.80 34.48 -10.35
N ALA A 7 13.95 35.52 -10.33
CA ALA A 7 12.50 35.41 -10.34
C ALA A 7 11.99 34.76 -11.65
N THR A 8 12.53 35.21 -12.79
CA THR A 8 12.18 34.65 -14.10
C THR A 8 12.60 33.17 -14.22
N LEU A 9 13.80 32.86 -13.74
CA LEU A 9 14.31 31.47 -13.72
C LEU A 9 13.48 30.58 -12.80
N PHE A 10 13.06 31.10 -11.65
CA PHE A 10 12.17 30.41 -10.72
C PHE A 10 10.79 30.14 -11.35
N VAL A 11 10.18 31.16 -11.97
CA VAL A 11 8.89 31.00 -12.67
C VAL A 11 9.02 29.98 -13.80
N LEU A 12 10.08 30.05 -14.59
CA LEU A 12 10.30 29.17 -15.73
C LEU A 12 10.58 27.73 -15.28
N LEU A 13 11.42 27.52 -14.29
CA LEU A 13 11.76 26.21 -13.77
C LEU A 13 10.64 25.60 -12.89
N TYR A 14 9.90 26.44 -12.17
CA TYR A 14 8.89 25.95 -11.22
C TYR A 14 7.50 25.86 -11.82
N LEU A 15 7.02 26.89 -12.52
CA LEU A 15 5.64 26.95 -13.02
C LEU A 15 5.48 26.32 -14.41
N LEU A 16 6.50 26.33 -15.24
CA LEU A 16 6.40 25.82 -16.61
C LEU A 16 6.11 24.30 -16.65
N PRO A 17 6.81 23.43 -15.88
CA PRO A 17 6.49 22.01 -15.85
C PRO A 17 5.08 21.75 -15.32
N LEU A 18 4.66 22.45 -14.25
CA LEU A 18 3.30 22.31 -13.70
C LEU A 18 2.24 22.75 -14.73
N GLY A 19 2.55 23.77 -15.52
CA GLY A 19 1.68 24.23 -16.62
C GLY A 19 1.61 23.23 -17.78
N LEU A 20 2.75 22.64 -18.17
CA LEU A 20 2.82 21.65 -19.24
C LEU A 20 2.00 20.39 -18.92
N PHE A 21 1.99 19.97 -17.67
CA PHE A 21 1.17 18.83 -17.23
C PHE A 21 -0.35 19.09 -17.28
N ARG A 22 -0.81 20.32 -17.54
CA ARG A 22 -2.23 20.61 -17.82
C ARG A 22 -2.63 20.35 -19.26
N ILE A 23 -1.68 20.12 -20.16
CA ILE A 23 -1.94 19.82 -21.57
C ILE A 23 -2.40 18.35 -21.69
N PRO A 24 -3.57 18.04 -22.26
CA PRO A 24 -4.10 16.67 -22.33
C PRO A 24 -3.16 15.67 -23.03
N ALA A 25 -2.44 16.11 -24.06
CA ALA A 25 -1.47 15.26 -24.76
C ALA A 25 -0.30 14.86 -23.85
N VAL A 26 0.20 15.79 -23.02
CA VAL A 26 1.29 15.52 -22.05
C VAL A 26 0.79 14.58 -20.95
N GLN A 27 -0.43 14.78 -20.45
CA GLN A 27 -1.04 13.90 -19.46
C GLN A 27 -1.20 12.46 -19.96
N LYS A 28 -1.63 12.29 -21.22
CA LYS A 28 -1.80 10.96 -21.83
C LYS A 28 -0.45 10.25 -22.00
N GLU A 29 0.57 10.94 -22.47
CA GLU A 29 1.91 10.36 -22.59
C GLU A 29 2.50 10.02 -21.22
N ALA A 30 2.34 10.90 -20.22
CA ALA A 30 2.74 10.65 -18.86
C ALA A 30 1.98 9.44 -18.26
N ALA A 31 0.67 9.33 -18.50
CA ALA A 31 -0.13 8.20 -18.06
C ALA A 31 0.38 6.87 -18.63
N SER A 32 0.71 6.83 -19.93
CA SER A 32 1.28 5.64 -20.57
C SER A 32 2.61 5.22 -19.93
N ARG A 33 3.50 6.18 -19.68
CA ARG A 33 4.80 5.92 -19.04
C ARG A 33 4.63 5.44 -17.59
N VAL A 34 3.79 6.12 -16.81
CA VAL A 34 3.52 5.73 -15.42
C VAL A 34 2.84 4.36 -15.35
N ALA A 35 1.90 4.06 -16.26
CA ALA A 35 1.29 2.74 -16.37
C ALA A 35 2.34 1.65 -16.64
N GLY A 36 3.28 1.91 -17.57
CA GLY A 36 4.40 1.01 -17.84
C GLY A 36 5.26 0.75 -16.62
N LEU A 37 5.63 1.80 -15.88
CA LEU A 37 6.40 1.72 -14.65
C LEU A 37 5.67 0.92 -13.56
N LEU A 38 4.39 1.19 -13.35
CA LEU A 38 3.59 0.45 -12.37
C LEU A 38 3.40 -1.01 -12.79
N THR A 39 3.25 -1.29 -14.09
CA THR A 39 3.20 -2.65 -14.62
C THR A 39 4.48 -3.42 -14.29
N GLU A 40 5.65 -2.79 -14.43
CA GLU A 40 6.93 -3.39 -14.05
C GLU A 40 7.04 -3.60 -12.52
N ILE A 41 6.58 -2.64 -11.72
CA ILE A 41 6.62 -2.72 -10.24
C ILE A 41 5.70 -3.84 -9.74
N PHE A 42 4.47 -3.90 -10.23
CA PHE A 42 3.47 -4.88 -9.77
C PHE A 42 3.57 -6.24 -10.47
N ASP A 43 4.36 -6.33 -11.55
CA ASP A 43 4.39 -7.49 -12.46
C ASP A 43 2.96 -7.91 -12.89
N SER A 44 2.13 -6.90 -13.16
CA SER A 44 0.71 -7.03 -13.46
C SER A 44 0.27 -5.86 -14.35
N PRO A 45 -0.57 -6.07 -15.36
CA PRO A 45 -1.00 -4.99 -16.26
C PRO A 45 -1.71 -3.87 -15.48
N VAL A 46 -1.22 -2.64 -15.64
CA VAL A 46 -1.79 -1.43 -15.01
C VAL A 46 -2.33 -0.51 -16.09
N GLN A 47 -3.54 -0.01 -15.89
CA GLN A 47 -4.20 0.97 -16.74
C GLN A 47 -4.46 2.24 -15.93
N LEU A 48 -4.25 3.39 -16.54
CA LEU A 48 -4.47 4.71 -15.95
C LEU A 48 -5.25 5.57 -16.95
N GLU A 49 -6.16 6.39 -16.45
CA GLU A 49 -6.84 7.36 -17.32
C GLU A 49 -6.00 8.62 -17.51
N ARG A 50 -5.50 9.18 -16.42
CA ARG A 50 -4.81 10.46 -16.39
C ARG A 50 -3.76 10.48 -15.30
N VAL A 51 -2.68 11.21 -15.56
CA VAL A 51 -1.61 11.50 -14.59
C VAL A 51 -1.40 13.00 -14.52
N GLU A 52 -1.33 13.52 -13.30
CA GLU A 52 -1.10 14.93 -13.00
C GLU A 52 0.11 15.09 -12.07
N LEU A 53 0.87 16.14 -12.29
CA LEU A 53 1.93 16.57 -11.38
C LEU A 53 1.32 17.57 -10.39
N ILE A 54 1.08 17.12 -9.14
CA ILE A 54 0.54 18.01 -8.08
C ILE A 54 1.64 18.94 -7.57
N SER A 55 2.84 18.40 -7.43
CA SER A 55 4.04 19.12 -7.01
C SER A 55 5.27 18.42 -7.54
N TRP A 56 6.44 19.00 -7.39
CA TRP A 56 7.72 18.41 -7.80
C TRP A 56 8.01 17.03 -7.17
N THR A 57 7.34 16.73 -6.06
CA THR A 57 7.54 15.49 -5.30
C THR A 57 6.32 14.58 -5.29
N ASN A 58 5.20 14.97 -5.91
CA ASN A 58 3.99 14.18 -5.90
C ASN A 58 3.33 14.12 -7.28
N VAL A 59 3.09 12.90 -7.71
CA VAL A 59 2.37 12.56 -8.94
C VAL A 59 1.05 11.92 -8.57
N GLU A 60 -0.03 12.36 -9.16
CA GLU A 60 -1.38 11.82 -8.98
C GLU A 60 -1.82 11.07 -10.25
N ALA A 61 -2.22 9.83 -10.08
CA ALA A 61 -2.82 9.01 -11.11
C ALA A 61 -4.30 8.81 -10.82
N HIS A 62 -5.14 8.97 -11.84
CA HIS A 62 -6.59 8.84 -11.76
C HIS A 62 -7.07 7.56 -12.43
N ARG A 63 -8.10 6.93 -11.84
CA ARG A 63 -8.74 5.70 -12.31
C ARG A 63 -7.73 4.59 -12.59
N VAL A 64 -6.98 4.26 -11.55
CA VAL A 64 -5.99 3.19 -11.59
C VAL A 64 -6.70 1.84 -11.60
N VAL A 65 -6.35 0.98 -12.54
CA VAL A 65 -6.84 -0.40 -12.61
C VAL A 65 -5.65 -1.33 -12.74
N VAL A 66 -5.52 -2.25 -11.79
CA VAL A 66 -4.53 -3.33 -11.84
C VAL A 66 -5.25 -4.62 -12.13
N LEU A 67 -4.79 -5.34 -13.15
CA LEU A 67 -5.35 -6.63 -13.54
C LEU A 67 -4.54 -7.76 -12.89
N ASP A 68 -5.20 -8.88 -12.59
CA ASP A 68 -4.51 -10.11 -12.20
C ASP A 68 -3.95 -10.86 -13.43
N THR A 69 -3.24 -11.95 -13.21
CA THR A 69 -2.67 -12.78 -14.28
C THR A 69 -3.71 -13.42 -15.21
N ALA A 70 -4.98 -13.46 -14.80
CA ALA A 70 -6.11 -13.91 -15.61
C ALA A 70 -6.83 -12.75 -16.33
N GLY A 71 -6.31 -11.51 -16.24
CA GLY A 71 -6.90 -10.32 -16.87
C GLY A 71 -8.13 -9.76 -16.12
N ARG A 72 -8.42 -10.22 -14.91
CA ARG A 72 -9.53 -9.71 -14.09
C ARG A 72 -9.07 -8.50 -13.28
N ARG A 73 -9.99 -7.57 -13.00
CA ARG A 73 -9.71 -6.41 -12.16
C ARG A 73 -9.43 -6.86 -10.72
N MET A 74 -8.18 -6.75 -10.31
CA MET A 74 -7.71 -7.07 -8.96
C MET A 74 -7.80 -5.86 -8.04
N LEU A 75 -7.29 -4.70 -8.49
CA LEU A 75 -7.36 -3.45 -7.76
C LEU A 75 -7.92 -2.37 -8.68
N THR A 76 -8.89 -1.61 -8.20
CA THR A 76 -9.30 -0.35 -8.81
C THR A 76 -9.17 0.75 -7.76
N ALA A 77 -8.73 1.94 -8.16
CA ALA A 77 -8.64 3.09 -7.27
C ALA A 77 -9.00 4.35 -8.04
N ASP A 78 -9.76 5.23 -7.41
CA ASP A 78 -10.11 6.50 -8.03
C ASP A 78 -8.88 7.40 -8.12
N ARG A 79 -8.04 7.41 -7.05
CA ARG A 79 -6.81 8.18 -7.01
C ARG A 79 -5.67 7.43 -6.35
N LEU A 80 -4.49 7.50 -6.99
CA LEU A 80 -3.22 7.05 -6.44
C LEU A 80 -2.23 8.23 -6.48
N ILE A 81 -1.71 8.62 -5.32
CA ILE A 81 -0.67 9.64 -5.24
C ILE A 81 0.64 8.98 -4.87
N GLY A 82 1.62 9.09 -5.76
CA GLY A 82 3.00 8.65 -5.53
C GLY A 82 3.88 9.82 -5.09
N GLY A 83 4.62 9.66 -4.00
CA GLY A 83 5.70 10.56 -3.62
C GLY A 83 7.00 10.14 -4.28
N ILE A 84 7.74 11.09 -4.84
CA ILE A 84 9.06 10.87 -5.47
C ILE A 84 10.15 11.61 -4.73
N SER A 85 11.37 11.06 -4.74
CA SER A 85 12.54 11.72 -4.20
C SER A 85 13.12 12.71 -5.22
N LEU A 86 13.00 14.00 -4.92
CA LEU A 86 13.56 15.03 -5.79
C LEU A 86 15.10 15.04 -5.77
N SER A 87 15.72 14.73 -4.61
CA SER A 87 17.17 14.62 -4.51
C SER A 87 17.72 13.55 -5.45
N ASP A 88 17.11 12.36 -5.46
CA ASP A 88 17.56 11.27 -6.32
C ASP A 88 17.31 11.57 -7.80
N LEU A 89 16.20 12.25 -8.12
CA LEU A 89 15.91 12.69 -9.48
C LEU A 89 16.98 13.68 -10.01
N ILE A 90 17.46 14.60 -9.16
CA ILE A 90 18.46 15.62 -9.56
C ILE A 90 19.87 15.04 -9.55
N THR A 91 20.24 14.28 -8.52
CA THR A 91 21.64 13.84 -8.33
C THR A 91 21.95 12.53 -9.03
N GLN A 92 20.99 11.60 -9.09
CA GLN A 92 21.19 10.25 -9.63
C GLN A 92 20.46 10.04 -10.96
N GLN A 93 19.62 11.00 -11.38
CA GLN A 93 18.74 10.88 -12.55
C GLN A 93 17.80 9.64 -12.47
N GLU A 94 17.50 9.21 -11.26
CA GLU A 94 16.64 8.07 -10.97
C GLU A 94 15.34 8.51 -10.32
N VAL A 95 14.23 7.88 -10.74
CA VAL A 95 12.93 8.07 -10.09
C VAL A 95 12.82 7.10 -8.92
N ARG A 96 12.84 7.62 -7.68
CA ARG A 96 12.62 6.81 -6.47
C ARG A 96 11.26 7.14 -5.87
N ILE A 97 10.42 6.11 -5.70
CA ILE A 97 9.11 6.23 -5.06
C ILE A 97 9.31 6.08 -3.55
N THR A 98 8.90 7.10 -2.79
CA THR A 98 9.08 7.17 -1.33
C THR A 98 7.78 6.98 -0.54
N SER A 99 6.63 7.26 -1.15
CA SER A 99 5.34 7.10 -0.50
C SER A 99 4.24 6.77 -1.51
N ALA A 100 3.21 6.09 -1.04
CA ALA A 100 2.00 5.81 -1.81
C ALA A 100 0.76 6.17 -0.99
N ARG A 101 -0.21 6.87 -1.61
CA ARG A 101 -1.52 7.17 -1.01
C ARG A 101 -2.61 6.71 -1.96
N LEU A 102 -3.49 5.88 -1.46
CA LEU A 102 -4.57 5.26 -2.23
C LEU A 102 -5.91 5.69 -1.66
N PHE A 103 -6.80 6.17 -2.53
CA PHE A 103 -8.11 6.67 -2.13
C PHE A 103 -9.22 5.98 -2.92
N GLU A 104 -10.31 5.65 -2.22
CA GLU A 104 -11.53 5.08 -2.81
C GLU A 104 -11.19 3.86 -3.69
N ALA A 105 -10.50 2.89 -3.08
CA ALA A 105 -10.04 1.70 -3.77
C ALA A 105 -10.96 0.50 -3.54
N ASP A 106 -11.04 -0.40 -4.52
CA ASP A 106 -11.65 -1.73 -4.41
C ASP A 106 -10.61 -2.79 -4.72
N LEU A 107 -10.21 -3.56 -3.71
CA LEU A 107 -9.27 -4.66 -3.83
C LEU A 107 -10.02 -5.99 -3.76
N ARG A 108 -9.96 -6.75 -4.84
CA ARG A 108 -10.62 -8.06 -4.98
C ARG A 108 -9.60 -9.18 -4.92
N LEU A 109 -9.56 -9.84 -3.79
CA LEU A 109 -8.73 -11.02 -3.58
C LEU A 109 -9.54 -12.27 -3.96
N ILE A 110 -9.01 -13.06 -4.86
CA ILE A 110 -9.64 -14.30 -5.31
C ILE A 110 -8.69 -15.45 -4.98
N ARG A 111 -9.18 -16.39 -4.19
CA ARG A 111 -8.45 -17.63 -3.89
C ARG A 111 -8.74 -18.66 -4.96
N ASP A 112 -7.69 -19.15 -5.59
CA ASP A 112 -7.78 -20.29 -6.50
C ASP A 112 -8.11 -21.57 -5.72
N PRO A 113 -9.23 -22.25 -6.01
CA PRO A 113 -9.63 -23.44 -5.28
C PRO A 113 -8.69 -24.64 -5.45
N LYS A 114 -7.91 -24.67 -6.54
CA LYS A 114 -6.96 -25.76 -6.81
C LYS A 114 -5.63 -25.59 -6.12
N THR A 115 -5.11 -24.38 -6.11
CA THR A 115 -3.77 -24.08 -5.57
C THR A 115 -3.82 -23.46 -4.19
N GLY A 116 -4.97 -22.94 -3.74
CA GLY A 116 -5.13 -22.17 -2.50
C GLY A 116 -4.47 -20.79 -2.54
N ARG A 117 -3.84 -20.40 -3.65
CA ARG A 117 -3.12 -19.12 -3.79
C ARG A 117 -4.08 -17.98 -4.11
N LEU A 118 -3.76 -16.79 -3.60
CA LEU A 118 -4.48 -15.56 -3.93
C LEU A 118 -3.97 -14.99 -5.26
N ASN A 119 -4.87 -14.34 -6.01
CA ASN A 119 -4.52 -13.66 -7.27
C ASN A 119 -3.45 -12.57 -7.10
N ILE A 120 -3.31 -11.97 -5.90
CA ILE A 120 -2.26 -10.98 -5.57
C ILE A 120 -0.90 -11.62 -5.27
N GLN A 121 -0.84 -12.95 -5.06
CA GLN A 121 0.37 -13.64 -4.62
C GLN A 121 1.55 -13.44 -5.59
N HIS A 122 1.27 -13.41 -6.88
CA HIS A 122 2.27 -13.18 -7.90
C HIS A 122 2.97 -11.82 -7.71
N THR A 123 2.20 -10.76 -7.48
CA THR A 123 2.71 -9.42 -7.22
C THR A 123 3.56 -9.38 -5.93
N ILE A 124 3.08 -10.03 -4.86
CA ILE A 124 3.84 -10.12 -3.59
C ILE A 124 5.15 -10.88 -3.80
N ASP A 125 5.11 -12.01 -4.50
CA ASP A 125 6.30 -12.82 -4.81
C ASP A 125 7.30 -12.02 -5.65
N HIS A 126 6.82 -11.20 -6.61
CA HIS A 126 7.67 -10.33 -7.43
C HIS A 126 8.35 -9.24 -6.60
N LEU A 127 7.57 -8.52 -5.78
CA LEU A 127 8.10 -7.46 -4.90
C LEU A 127 9.10 -7.97 -3.85
N SER A 128 8.97 -9.24 -3.46
CA SER A 128 9.83 -9.87 -2.45
C SER A 128 11.15 -10.43 -3.03
N LYS A 129 11.30 -10.51 -4.36
CA LYS A 129 12.53 -10.99 -4.99
C LYS A 129 13.62 -9.93 -4.94
N PRO A 130 14.88 -10.30 -4.64
CA PRO A 130 16.00 -9.38 -4.73
C PRO A 130 16.15 -8.92 -6.19
N LYS A 131 16.11 -7.61 -6.41
CA LYS A 131 16.26 -7.02 -7.75
C LYS A 131 17.69 -7.20 -8.24
N SER A 132 17.89 -8.00 -9.27
CA SER A 132 19.20 -8.33 -9.85
C SER A 132 19.53 -7.51 -11.11
N SER A 133 18.66 -6.60 -11.57
CA SER A 133 18.90 -5.81 -12.77
C SER A 133 19.11 -4.34 -12.48
N SER A 134 20.13 -3.76 -13.09
CA SER A 134 20.51 -2.33 -13.04
C SER A 134 19.48 -1.36 -13.66
N LYS A 135 18.34 -1.84 -14.13
CA LYS A 135 17.28 -1.03 -14.76
C LYS A 135 15.99 -0.94 -13.94
N SER A 136 15.91 -1.58 -12.76
CA SER A 136 14.70 -1.53 -11.95
C SER A 136 14.63 -0.21 -11.19
N ILE A 137 13.44 0.43 -11.23
CA ILE A 137 13.19 1.64 -10.46
C ILE A 137 13.35 1.31 -8.98
N PRO A 138 14.19 2.04 -8.25
CA PRO A 138 14.31 1.84 -6.81
C PRO A 138 13.00 2.27 -6.14
N VAL A 139 12.27 1.29 -5.60
CA VAL A 139 11.06 1.51 -4.82
C VAL A 139 11.44 1.42 -3.34
N ASP A 140 11.48 2.57 -2.69
CA ASP A 140 11.77 2.69 -1.26
C ASP A 140 10.55 3.33 -0.57
N ILE A 141 9.44 2.59 -0.61
CA ILE A 141 8.18 3.06 -0.03
C ILE A 141 8.29 2.93 1.47
N ASN A 142 8.51 4.05 2.14
CA ASN A 142 8.57 4.13 3.59
C ASN A 142 7.24 4.53 4.24
N SER A 143 6.24 4.93 3.45
CA SER A 143 4.92 5.30 3.92
C SER A 143 3.83 4.91 2.93
N ILE A 144 2.80 4.21 3.45
CA ILE A 144 1.58 3.88 2.71
C ILE A 144 0.38 4.46 3.48
N ILE A 145 -0.49 5.17 2.78
CA ILE A 145 -1.77 5.64 3.30
C ILE A 145 -2.87 5.11 2.40
N ILE A 146 -3.83 4.43 2.99
CA ILE A 146 -5.03 3.97 2.30
C ILE A 146 -6.22 4.61 2.99
N ARG A 147 -7.17 5.14 2.22
CA ARG A 147 -8.41 5.74 2.72
C ARG A 147 -9.60 5.19 1.96
N ASP A 148 -10.61 4.76 2.72
CA ASP A 148 -11.91 4.32 2.20
C ASP A 148 -11.80 3.18 1.17
N MET A 149 -10.95 2.17 1.45
CA MET A 149 -10.81 1.01 0.59
C MET A 149 -11.86 -0.05 0.92
N ARG A 150 -12.48 -0.61 -0.11
CA ARG A 150 -13.21 -1.88 -0.02
C ARG A 150 -12.26 -3.02 -0.32
N LEU A 151 -12.25 -4.06 0.52
CA LEU A 151 -11.50 -5.29 0.29
C LEU A 151 -12.47 -6.46 0.31
N SER A 152 -12.49 -7.26 -0.73
CA SER A 152 -13.27 -8.49 -0.77
C SER A 152 -12.37 -9.71 -0.97
N LEU A 153 -12.66 -10.77 -0.22
CA LEU A 153 -12.04 -12.08 -0.38
C LEU A 153 -13.08 -13.07 -0.89
N SER A 154 -12.83 -13.62 -2.07
CA SER A 154 -13.72 -14.61 -2.71
C SER A 154 -13.01 -15.95 -2.87
N GLU A 155 -13.76 -17.01 -2.75
CA GLU A 155 -13.33 -18.38 -3.02
C GLU A 155 -14.40 -19.07 -3.89
N ALA A 156 -14.00 -19.61 -5.04
CA ALA A 156 -14.93 -20.22 -6.00
C ALA A 156 -16.16 -19.33 -6.30
N GLU A 157 -15.93 -18.05 -6.61
CA GLU A 157 -16.94 -17.02 -6.94
C GLU A 157 -17.89 -16.62 -5.77
N ARG A 158 -17.66 -17.14 -4.57
CA ARG A 158 -18.43 -16.73 -3.38
C ARG A 158 -17.60 -15.76 -2.53
N GLU A 159 -18.17 -14.60 -2.24
CA GLU A 159 -17.56 -13.68 -1.27
C GLU A 159 -17.61 -14.33 0.14
N ARG A 160 -16.44 -14.47 0.75
CA ARG A 160 -16.26 -15.02 2.10
C ARG A 160 -16.13 -13.93 3.13
N LEU A 161 -15.50 -12.83 2.77
CA LEU A 161 -15.27 -11.69 3.63
C LEU A 161 -15.32 -10.42 2.79
N VAL A 162 -16.04 -9.44 3.28
CA VAL A 162 -16.03 -8.09 2.74
C VAL A 162 -15.71 -7.11 3.85
N ILE A 163 -14.64 -6.35 3.65
CA ILE A 163 -14.23 -5.26 4.51
C ILE A 163 -14.57 -3.96 3.80
N ASN A 164 -15.33 -3.12 4.47
CA ASN A 164 -15.71 -1.81 3.96
C ASN A 164 -14.96 -0.72 4.73
N LYS A 165 -14.73 0.43 4.07
CA LYS A 165 -14.11 1.63 4.66
C LYS A 165 -12.78 1.33 5.37
N LEU A 166 -11.98 0.41 4.81
CA LEU A 166 -10.65 0.16 5.33
C LEU A 166 -9.80 1.40 5.14
N SER A 167 -9.29 1.91 6.25
CA SER A 167 -8.34 3.02 6.27
C SER A 167 -7.10 2.61 7.06
N THR A 168 -5.93 2.87 6.51
CA THR A 168 -4.68 2.56 7.20
C THR A 168 -3.58 3.57 6.86
N ARG A 169 -2.68 3.75 7.82
CA ARG A 169 -1.43 4.46 7.65
C ARG A 169 -0.30 3.60 8.20
N VAL A 170 0.59 3.21 7.30
CA VAL A 170 1.81 2.46 7.63
C VAL A 170 3.02 3.33 7.34
N ARG A 171 3.95 3.39 8.27
CA ARG A 171 5.21 4.13 8.14
C ARG A 171 6.42 3.25 8.42
N ARG A 172 7.59 3.74 8.05
CA ARG A 172 8.87 3.05 8.27
C ARG A 172 8.89 1.64 7.70
N LEU A 173 8.20 1.47 6.55
CA LEU A 173 8.27 0.21 5.82
C LEU A 173 9.72 -0.05 5.37
N ARG A 174 10.20 -1.23 5.69
CA ARG A 174 11.53 -1.71 5.29
C ARG A 174 11.39 -3.10 4.71
N PHE A 175 11.92 -3.25 3.52
CA PHE A 175 11.97 -4.54 2.83
C PHE A 175 13.44 -4.86 2.55
N SER A 176 13.92 -5.96 3.10
CA SER A 176 15.23 -6.50 2.76
C SER A 176 15.16 -8.02 2.71
N LYS A 177 16.21 -8.68 2.26
CA LYS A 177 16.22 -10.14 2.13
C LYS A 177 15.90 -10.81 3.47
N GLY A 178 14.72 -11.44 3.55
CA GLY A 178 14.26 -12.13 4.75
C GLY A 178 13.79 -11.23 5.90
N TYR A 179 13.63 -9.92 5.66
CA TYR A 179 13.14 -8.98 6.66
C TYR A 179 12.07 -8.07 6.06
N ILE A 180 10.94 -7.96 6.74
CA ILE A 180 9.87 -6.99 6.47
C ILE A 180 9.51 -6.35 7.81
N GLY A 181 9.55 -5.03 7.88
CA GLY A 181 9.19 -4.33 9.12
C GLY A 181 8.47 -3.02 8.84
N GLY A 182 7.68 -2.56 9.80
CA GLY A 182 6.96 -1.30 9.71
C GLY A 182 6.14 -0.99 10.94
N ALA A 183 5.63 0.23 10.99
CA ALA A 183 4.72 0.70 12.04
C ALA A 183 3.36 1.00 11.44
N ILE A 184 2.32 0.46 12.05
CA ILE A 184 0.93 0.78 11.77
C ILE A 184 0.54 1.92 12.72
N ASP A 185 0.38 3.12 12.17
CA ASP A 185 -0.06 4.27 12.98
C ASP A 185 -1.58 4.31 13.12
N GLU A 186 -2.28 3.72 12.17
CA GLU A 186 -3.73 3.69 12.10
C GLU A 186 -4.16 2.53 11.20
N LEU A 187 -5.07 1.70 11.67
CA LEU A 187 -5.83 0.76 10.86
C LEU A 187 -7.23 0.70 11.42
N SER A 188 -8.22 0.95 10.59
CA SER A 188 -9.64 0.85 10.94
C SER A 188 -10.43 0.28 9.78
N PHE A 189 -11.51 -0.44 10.07
CA PHE A 189 -12.42 -0.97 9.05
C PHE A 189 -13.74 -1.43 9.66
N THR A 190 -14.71 -1.67 8.78
CA THR A 190 -15.99 -2.33 9.11
C THR A 190 -16.24 -3.46 8.12
N THR A 191 -16.67 -4.62 8.58
CA THR A 191 -17.06 -5.74 7.71
C THR A 191 -18.53 -5.62 7.29
N ASP A 192 -18.93 -6.35 6.25
CA ASP A 192 -20.32 -6.49 5.83
C ASP A 192 -21.22 -7.13 6.90
N LYS A 193 -20.64 -7.91 7.81
CA LYS A 193 -21.33 -8.54 8.95
C LYS A 193 -21.48 -7.62 10.17
N GLY A 194 -21.00 -6.37 10.08
CA GLY A 194 -21.12 -5.37 11.16
C GLY A 194 -19.97 -5.37 12.17
N PHE A 195 -18.96 -6.26 12.04
CA PHE A 195 -17.78 -6.16 12.88
C PHE A 195 -17.00 -4.87 12.54
N THR A 196 -16.65 -4.10 13.55
CA THR A 196 -15.94 -2.84 13.40
C THR A 196 -14.65 -2.86 14.23
N LEU A 197 -13.52 -2.67 13.56
CA LEU A 197 -12.25 -2.32 14.17
C LEU A 197 -12.15 -0.80 14.17
N SER A 198 -12.25 -0.19 15.35
CA SER A 198 -12.19 1.27 15.50
C SER A 198 -10.78 1.81 15.28
N SER A 199 -9.79 1.14 15.87
CA SER A 199 -8.38 1.42 15.59
C SER A 199 -7.49 0.23 15.93
N LEU A 200 -6.40 0.09 15.17
CA LEU A 200 -5.24 -0.72 15.50
C LEU A 200 -3.98 0.10 15.23
N THR A 201 -3.12 0.14 16.23
CA THR A 201 -1.77 0.72 16.12
C THR A 201 -0.74 -0.29 16.61
N GLY A 202 0.53 -0.13 16.18
CA GLY A 202 1.60 -1.00 16.64
C GLY A 202 2.75 -1.11 15.65
N GLN A 203 3.66 -2.04 15.90
CA GLN A 203 4.79 -2.32 15.04
C GLN A 203 4.85 -3.81 14.74
N GLY A 204 5.29 -4.15 13.55
CA GLY A 204 5.46 -5.53 13.12
C GLY A 204 6.78 -5.73 12.40
N GLU A 205 7.47 -6.81 12.72
CA GLU A 205 8.71 -7.22 12.08
C GLU A 205 8.66 -8.71 11.77
N LEU A 206 8.85 -9.06 10.52
CA LEU A 206 9.01 -10.45 10.08
C LEU A 206 10.47 -10.67 9.69
N GLN A 207 11.14 -11.55 10.40
CA GLN A 207 12.52 -11.96 10.13
C GLN A 207 12.57 -13.45 9.87
N GLY A 208 12.74 -13.83 8.61
CA GLY A 208 12.63 -15.24 8.21
C GLY A 208 11.22 -15.79 8.44
N SER A 209 11.08 -16.70 9.42
CA SER A 209 9.79 -17.27 9.85
C SER A 209 9.23 -16.63 11.12
N LEU A 210 10.01 -15.80 11.81
CA LEU A 210 9.60 -15.18 13.07
C LEU A 210 8.90 -13.84 12.82
N LEU A 211 7.61 -13.75 13.18
CA LEU A 211 6.84 -12.53 13.22
C LEU A 211 6.83 -11.99 14.65
N THR A 212 7.41 -10.83 14.86
CA THR A 212 7.37 -10.09 16.13
C THR A 212 6.42 -8.92 15.98
N LEU A 213 5.40 -8.87 16.83
CA LEU A 213 4.47 -7.76 16.96
C LEU A 213 4.75 -7.06 18.28
N SER A 214 4.82 -5.73 18.26
CA SER A 214 5.12 -4.95 19.47
C SER A 214 4.23 -3.73 19.58
N ASN A 215 3.90 -3.38 20.84
CA ASN A 215 3.08 -2.23 21.20
C ASN A 215 1.76 -2.19 20.44
N LEU A 216 1.11 -3.35 20.24
CA LEU A 216 -0.20 -3.39 19.61
C LEU A 216 -1.25 -2.85 20.55
N GLN A 217 -2.02 -1.89 20.05
CA GLN A 217 -3.21 -1.37 20.70
C GLN A 217 -4.38 -1.51 19.74
N LEU A 218 -5.34 -2.32 20.14
CA LEU A 218 -6.54 -2.60 19.37
C LEU A 218 -7.74 -2.02 20.12
N SER A 219 -8.59 -1.28 19.41
CA SER A 219 -9.85 -0.76 19.94
C SER A 219 -11.01 -1.20 19.07
N LEU A 220 -12.00 -1.78 19.68
CA LEU A 220 -13.32 -2.04 19.14
C LEU A 220 -14.30 -1.00 19.73
N PRO A 221 -15.56 -0.94 19.31
CA PRO A 221 -16.51 0.06 19.80
C PRO A 221 -16.66 0.13 21.33
N LYS A 222 -16.54 -1.01 22.03
CA LYS A 222 -16.69 -1.10 23.49
C LYS A 222 -15.57 -1.90 24.17
N SER A 223 -14.55 -2.32 23.42
CA SER A 223 -13.45 -3.16 23.90
C SER A 223 -12.10 -2.57 23.53
N SER A 224 -11.12 -2.79 24.38
CA SER A 224 -9.72 -2.46 24.10
C SER A 224 -8.80 -3.60 24.50
N LEU A 225 -7.76 -3.81 23.71
CA LEU A 225 -6.74 -4.83 23.93
C LEU A 225 -5.37 -4.23 23.71
N SER A 226 -4.49 -4.35 24.69
CA SER A 226 -3.09 -3.99 24.60
C SER A 226 -2.23 -5.24 24.61
N ILE A 227 -1.33 -5.34 23.62
CA ILE A 227 -0.37 -6.43 23.49
C ILE A 227 1.02 -5.82 23.39
N PRO A 228 1.78 -5.70 24.49
CA PRO A 228 3.12 -5.19 24.49
C PRO A 228 4.03 -5.95 23.54
N ILE A 229 3.95 -7.27 23.55
CA ILE A 229 4.71 -8.14 22.65
C ILE A 229 3.95 -9.41 22.30
N ALA A 230 4.04 -9.83 21.04
CA ALA A 230 3.64 -11.16 20.59
C ALA A 230 4.67 -11.67 19.58
N ARG A 231 5.12 -12.92 19.74
CA ARG A 231 6.02 -13.61 18.82
C ARG A 231 5.36 -14.85 18.27
N LEU A 232 5.33 -14.94 16.95
CA LEU A 232 4.71 -16.04 16.23
C LEU A 232 5.72 -16.62 15.23
N GLU A 233 5.93 -17.92 15.28
CA GLU A 233 6.68 -18.63 14.27
C GLU A 233 5.73 -19.06 13.13
N THR A 234 5.97 -18.54 11.92
CA THR A 234 5.18 -18.87 10.73
C THR A 234 5.70 -20.14 10.09
N GLN A 235 4.95 -21.23 10.17
CA GLN A 235 5.34 -22.51 9.54
C GLN A 235 4.90 -22.59 8.07
N ARG A 236 5.62 -23.38 7.25
CA ARG A 236 5.36 -23.56 5.80
C ARG A 236 3.94 -23.99 5.42
N LYS A 237 3.13 -24.46 6.37
CA LYS A 237 1.72 -24.90 6.14
C LYS A 237 0.68 -23.86 6.55
N GLY A 238 1.08 -22.60 6.80
CA GLY A 238 0.15 -21.53 7.18
C GLY A 238 -0.36 -21.60 8.64
N LEU A 239 0.18 -22.49 9.45
CA LEU A 239 -0.01 -22.50 10.89
C LEU A 239 1.04 -21.60 11.53
N ALA A 240 0.61 -20.65 12.35
CA ALA A 240 1.49 -19.87 13.20
C ALA A 240 1.53 -20.51 14.58
N LEU A 241 2.73 -20.78 15.10
CA LEU A 241 2.93 -21.17 16.48
C LEU A 241 3.17 -19.91 17.31
N LEU A 242 2.37 -19.73 18.34
CA LEU A 242 2.55 -18.65 19.30
C LEU A 242 3.69 -19.04 20.26
N GLU A 243 4.80 -18.30 20.21
CA GLU A 243 5.95 -18.51 21.09
C GLU A 243 5.86 -17.67 22.37
N GLU A 244 5.38 -16.42 22.22
CA GLU A 244 5.29 -15.47 23.32
C GLU A 244 4.07 -14.57 23.12
N LEU A 245 3.33 -14.33 24.18
CA LEU A 245 2.23 -13.36 24.22
C LEU A 245 2.22 -12.68 25.58
N GLU A 246 2.43 -11.38 25.58
CA GLU A 246 2.23 -10.55 26.75
C GLU A 246 0.97 -9.71 26.55
N LEU A 247 0.07 -9.76 27.52
CA LEU A 247 -1.16 -8.96 27.53
C LEU A 247 -1.00 -7.80 28.54
N GLY A 248 -1.27 -6.61 28.07
CA GLY A 248 -1.38 -5.41 28.91
C GLY A 248 -2.83 -5.17 29.37
N ASP A 249 -3.14 -3.90 29.62
CA ASP A 249 -4.49 -3.51 30.00
C ASP A 249 -5.51 -3.90 28.94
N THR A 250 -6.47 -4.74 29.33
CA THR A 250 -7.43 -5.32 28.41
C THR A 250 -8.83 -5.22 28.99
N GLN A 251 -9.75 -4.65 28.21
CA GLN A 251 -11.17 -4.60 28.52
C GLN A 251 -11.95 -5.20 27.36
N LEU A 252 -12.66 -6.30 27.60
CA LEU A 252 -13.45 -6.98 26.59
C LEU A 252 -14.93 -6.93 26.95
N THR A 253 -15.75 -6.57 25.96
CA THR A 253 -17.20 -6.55 26.06
C THR A 253 -17.79 -7.58 25.11
N LEU A 254 -18.62 -8.47 25.62
CA LEU A 254 -19.20 -9.58 24.85
C LEU A 254 -19.94 -9.13 23.58
N SER A 255 -20.55 -7.94 23.59
CA SER A 255 -21.25 -7.42 22.43
C SER A 255 -20.34 -7.20 21.20
N ASP A 256 -19.05 -6.93 21.42
CA ASP A 256 -18.10 -6.75 20.32
C ASP A 256 -17.61 -8.09 19.74
N LEU A 257 -17.70 -9.17 20.56
CA LEU A 257 -17.27 -10.52 20.16
C LEU A 257 -18.40 -11.34 19.54
N SER A 258 -19.66 -10.97 19.77
CA SER A 258 -20.82 -11.73 19.27
C SER A 258 -21.05 -11.65 17.76
N ILE A 259 -20.27 -10.83 17.06
CA ILE A 259 -20.35 -10.60 15.60
C ILE A 259 -19.25 -11.40 14.84
N LEU A 260 -18.30 -11.99 15.56
CA LEU A 260 -17.27 -12.86 15.00
C LEU A 260 -17.78 -14.27 14.76
#